data_f16e4db15c82bf769fb9ae560ee25cb9
#
_entry.id   f16e4db15c82bf769fb9ae560ee25cb9
#
_cell.length_a   1.000
_cell.length_b   1.000
_cell.length_c   1.000
_cell.angle_alpha   90.00
_cell.angle_beta   90.00
_cell.angle_gamma   90.00
#
_symmetry.space_group_name_H-M   'P 1'
#
loop_
_entity.id
_entity.type
_entity.pdbx_description
1 polymer ?
#
loop_
_entity_poly.entity_id
_entity_poly.type
_entity_poly.pdbx_seq_one_letter_code
_entity_poly.pdbx_strand_id
1 'polypeptide(L)'
;LNVVKYYNSPRQYNFLLTRKDSIVLNEVLNRFVDALTNEVRYEVSQNWLDTGNLAFLNKPLELTEHEKQWIKQHPNLKVLENPYSPPYSMTDENGSVRGVMGDILNIITLQTGLNFSPITVSHNIHAGTQLSPGGWDIIPGAIYSEDRENNVLFAEAFITTPYVFVMQKAPDSEQTLKKGMKVAIPYYYELHSQLKEMYPEVEWIQVDNASAAFHKVK
;
A
#
# COMPACT_ATOMS: atom_id res chain seq x y z
N LEU A 1 12.74 5.57 -19.91
CA LEU A 1 12.69 6.12 -18.55
C LEU A 1 13.82 5.53 -17.72
N ASN A 2 14.56 6.35 -16.99
CA ASN A 2 15.59 5.89 -16.07
C ASN A 2 15.25 6.33 -14.65
N VAL A 3 15.46 5.43 -13.70
CA VAL A 3 15.47 5.79 -12.28
C VAL A 3 16.75 6.59 -12.02
N VAL A 4 16.58 7.83 -11.63
CA VAL A 4 17.67 8.79 -11.56
C VAL A 4 18.29 8.88 -10.19
N LYS A 5 17.49 8.69 -9.13
CA LYS A 5 17.96 8.69 -7.75
C LYS A 5 16.95 7.98 -6.86
N TYR A 6 17.44 7.09 -6.03
CA TYR A 6 16.68 6.67 -4.87
C TYR A 6 16.62 7.84 -3.90
N TYR A 7 15.41 8.24 -3.57
CA TYR A 7 15.21 9.24 -2.54
C TYR A 7 15.69 8.67 -1.22
N ASN A 8 16.63 9.34 -0.57
CA ASN A 8 17.16 8.92 0.74
C ASN A 8 16.17 9.35 1.85
N SER A 9 14.92 8.96 1.67
CA SER A 9 13.83 9.14 2.63
C SER A 9 14.01 8.16 3.78
N PRO A 10 13.54 8.49 4.98
CA PRO A 10 13.27 7.46 5.96
C PRO A 10 12.41 6.37 5.28
N ARG A 11 12.80 5.12 5.48
CA ARG A 11 12.13 3.97 4.85
C ARG A 11 10.64 4.08 5.06
N GLN A 12 9.88 4.04 3.97
CA GLN A 12 8.43 4.03 4.07
C GLN A 12 7.94 2.61 4.23
N TYR A 13 7.02 2.44 5.13
CA TYR A 13 6.44 1.17 5.48
C TYR A 13 4.99 1.14 5.02
N ASN A 14 4.59 0.05 4.37
CA ASN A 14 3.21 -0.20 4.01
C ASN A 14 2.57 -1.07 5.08
N PHE A 15 1.40 -0.67 5.54
CA PHE A 15 0.68 -1.30 6.63
C PHE A 15 -0.69 -1.80 6.17
N LEU A 16 -1.19 -2.82 6.86
CA LEU A 16 -2.61 -3.14 6.85
C LEU A 16 -3.30 -2.24 7.89
N LEU A 17 -4.34 -1.54 7.47
CA LEU A 17 -5.11 -0.65 8.35
C LEU A 17 -6.45 -1.28 8.69
N THR A 18 -6.82 -1.22 9.94
CA THR A 18 -8.15 -1.60 10.41
C THR A 18 -8.82 -0.43 11.13
N ARG A 19 -10.14 -0.50 11.26
CA ARG A 19 -10.86 0.46 12.11
C ARG A 19 -10.38 0.34 13.56
N LYS A 20 -10.41 1.44 14.28
CA LYS A 20 -9.92 1.51 15.67
C LYS A 20 -10.69 0.57 16.64
N ASP A 21 -11.95 0.26 16.33
CA ASP A 21 -12.78 -0.66 17.10
C ASP A 21 -12.56 -2.15 16.73
N SER A 22 -11.82 -2.43 15.66
CA SER A 22 -11.56 -3.78 15.13
C SER A 22 -10.27 -4.38 15.73
N ILE A 23 -10.15 -4.38 17.05
CA ILE A 23 -8.94 -4.82 17.77
C ILE A 23 -8.57 -6.26 17.42
N VAL A 24 -9.55 -7.18 17.44
CA VAL A 24 -9.30 -8.60 17.15
C VAL A 24 -8.83 -8.82 15.71
N LEU A 25 -9.40 -8.08 14.75
CA LEU A 25 -8.91 -8.14 13.37
C LEU A 25 -7.45 -7.66 13.28
N ASN A 26 -7.12 -6.57 13.96
CA ASN A 26 -5.75 -6.06 13.98
C ASN A 26 -4.77 -7.08 14.60
N GLU A 27 -5.15 -7.77 15.69
CA GLU A 27 -4.35 -8.85 16.29
C GLU A 27 -4.12 -10.02 15.32
N VAL A 28 -5.17 -10.45 14.59
CA VAL A 28 -5.05 -11.50 13.56
C VAL A 28 -4.07 -11.07 12.46
N LEU A 29 -4.18 -9.83 11.98
CA LEU A 29 -3.30 -9.30 10.95
C LEU A 29 -1.84 -9.18 11.43
N ASN A 30 -1.62 -8.75 12.67
CA ASN A 30 -0.27 -8.69 13.25
C ASN A 30 0.35 -10.09 13.36
N ARG A 31 -0.40 -11.09 13.86
CA ARG A 31 0.07 -12.50 13.89
C ARG A 31 0.42 -13.01 12.49
N PHE A 32 -0.39 -12.65 11.49
CA PHE A 32 -0.08 -13.00 10.11
C PHE A 32 1.23 -12.35 9.65
N VAL A 33 1.43 -11.04 9.88
CA VAL A 33 2.64 -10.34 9.47
C VAL A 33 3.88 -10.86 10.21
N ASP A 34 3.76 -11.19 11.50
CA ASP A 34 4.83 -11.81 12.28
C ASP A 34 5.21 -13.22 11.78
N ALA A 35 4.21 -13.96 11.27
CA ALA A 35 4.45 -15.27 10.65
C ALA A 35 5.08 -15.19 9.25
N LEU A 36 5.07 -14.01 8.62
CA LEU A 36 5.73 -13.78 7.34
C LEU A 36 7.25 -13.73 7.53
N THR A 37 7.93 -14.82 7.16
CA THR A 37 9.39 -14.83 7.14
C THR A 37 9.93 -13.87 6.08
N ASN A 38 11.22 -13.53 6.17
CA ASN A 38 11.86 -12.68 5.15
C ASN A 38 11.82 -13.34 3.77
N GLU A 39 11.89 -14.67 3.71
CA GLU A 39 11.78 -15.46 2.49
C GLU A 39 10.40 -15.27 1.86
N VAL A 40 9.32 -15.36 2.66
CA VAL A 40 7.94 -15.16 2.19
C VAL A 40 7.74 -13.74 1.68
N ARG A 41 8.23 -12.75 2.42
CA ARG A 41 8.17 -11.33 2.00
C ARG A 41 8.90 -11.13 0.66
N TYR A 42 10.06 -11.76 0.52
CA TYR A 42 10.85 -11.74 -0.71
C TYR A 42 10.14 -12.45 -1.86
N GLU A 43 9.58 -13.64 -1.65
CA GLU A 43 8.85 -14.41 -2.67
C GLU A 43 7.61 -13.69 -3.18
N VAL A 44 6.80 -13.11 -2.28
CA VAL A 44 5.65 -12.28 -2.69
C VAL A 44 6.11 -11.09 -3.54
N SER A 45 7.21 -10.44 -3.15
CA SER A 45 7.78 -9.34 -3.94
C SER A 45 8.28 -9.82 -5.30
N GLN A 46 8.90 -11.00 -5.38
CA GLN A 46 9.45 -11.58 -6.60
C GLN A 46 8.36 -12.06 -7.57
N ASN A 47 7.18 -12.48 -7.10
CA ASN A 47 6.05 -12.83 -7.98
C ASN A 47 5.60 -11.69 -8.89
N TRP A 48 5.93 -10.45 -8.54
CA TRP A 48 5.68 -9.25 -9.36
C TRP A 48 6.91 -8.80 -10.14
N LEU A 49 8.08 -9.36 -9.84
CA LEU A 49 9.35 -9.06 -10.48
C LEU A 49 9.90 -10.27 -11.23
N ASP A 50 9.55 -11.51 -10.82
CA ASP A 50 9.95 -12.75 -11.47
C ASP A 50 9.09 -13.96 -11.02
N THR A 51 8.90 -14.95 -11.88
CA THR A 51 7.98 -16.07 -11.69
C THR A 51 8.57 -17.21 -10.86
N GLY A 52 7.97 -17.54 -9.71
CA GLY A 52 8.09 -18.87 -9.10
C GLY A 52 8.14 -19.02 -7.59
N ASN A 53 7.27 -19.87 -7.11
CA ASN A 53 7.20 -20.67 -5.86
C ASN A 53 6.32 -20.19 -4.72
N LEU A 54 5.24 -20.98 -4.51
CA LEU A 54 4.23 -20.86 -3.46
C LEU A 54 4.55 -21.70 -2.19
N ALA A 55 5.82 -22.00 -1.91
CA ALA A 55 6.21 -22.91 -0.82
C ALA A 55 5.83 -22.39 0.60
N PHE A 56 5.59 -21.10 0.76
CA PHE A 56 5.27 -20.46 2.04
C PHE A 56 3.83 -20.71 2.54
N LEU A 57 2.93 -21.17 1.66
CA LEU A 57 1.53 -21.48 2.03
C LEU A 57 1.41 -22.67 3.00
N ASN A 58 2.50 -23.39 3.25
CA ASN A 58 2.49 -24.63 4.02
C ASN A 58 2.66 -24.44 5.54
N LYS A 59 2.90 -23.21 6.04
CA LYS A 59 2.98 -22.97 7.49
C LYS A 59 1.62 -22.50 8.01
N PRO A 60 0.88 -23.32 8.79
CA PRO A 60 -0.41 -22.91 9.32
C PRO A 60 -0.24 -21.73 10.30
N LEU A 61 -1.16 -20.78 10.24
CA LEU A 61 -1.24 -19.69 11.20
C LEU A 61 -1.83 -20.19 12.53
N GLU A 62 -1.10 -19.99 13.61
CA GLU A 62 -1.59 -20.34 14.96
C GLU A 62 -2.51 -19.26 15.51
N LEU A 63 -3.80 -19.46 15.35
CA LEU A 63 -4.83 -18.56 15.89
C LEU A 63 -5.32 -19.04 17.26
N THR A 64 -5.55 -18.09 18.16
CA THR A 64 -6.23 -18.35 19.43
C THR A 64 -7.70 -18.71 19.21
N GLU A 65 -8.35 -19.34 20.20
CA GLU A 65 -9.77 -19.67 20.12
C GLU A 65 -10.65 -18.40 19.99
N HIS A 66 -10.25 -17.30 20.59
CA HIS A 66 -10.94 -16.02 20.48
C HIS A 66 -10.89 -15.49 19.03
N GLU A 67 -9.72 -15.53 18.39
CA GLU A 67 -9.55 -15.10 16.99
C GLU A 67 -10.35 -16.01 16.04
N LYS A 68 -10.33 -17.32 16.25
CA LYS A 68 -11.15 -18.27 15.46
C LYS A 68 -12.65 -18.02 15.59
N GLN A 69 -13.12 -17.69 16.80
CA GLN A 69 -14.53 -17.34 17.03
C GLN A 69 -14.89 -16.03 16.35
N TRP A 70 -14.01 -15.04 16.45
CA TRP A 70 -14.21 -13.76 15.80
C TRP A 70 -14.30 -13.90 14.27
N ILE A 71 -13.40 -14.66 13.64
CA ILE A 71 -13.41 -14.97 12.20
C ILE A 71 -14.73 -15.63 11.78
N LYS A 72 -15.23 -16.59 12.57
CA LYS A 72 -16.53 -17.23 12.29
C LYS A 72 -17.71 -16.27 12.32
N GLN A 73 -17.65 -15.25 13.17
CA GLN A 73 -18.70 -14.23 13.29
C GLN A 73 -18.57 -13.14 12.22
N HIS A 74 -17.35 -12.91 11.69
CA HIS A 74 -17.04 -11.86 10.72
C HIS A 74 -16.33 -12.43 9.48
N PRO A 75 -16.94 -13.37 8.76
CA PRO A 75 -16.26 -14.07 7.67
C PRO A 75 -16.01 -13.20 6.43
N ASN A 76 -16.74 -12.09 6.28
CA ASN A 76 -16.67 -11.20 5.13
C ASN A 76 -16.26 -9.80 5.56
N LEU A 77 -15.15 -9.32 5.03
CA LEU A 77 -14.57 -8.01 5.34
C LEU A 77 -14.58 -7.12 4.09
N LYS A 78 -14.86 -5.86 4.30
CA LYS A 78 -14.84 -4.83 3.25
C LYS A 78 -13.46 -4.23 3.14
N VAL A 79 -12.87 -4.31 1.96
CA VAL A 79 -11.54 -3.78 1.66
C VAL A 79 -11.67 -2.47 0.90
N LEU A 80 -11.16 -1.40 1.49
CA LEU A 80 -11.05 -0.13 0.79
C LEU A 80 -9.75 -0.12 -0.02
N GLU A 81 -9.88 -0.13 -1.35
CA GLU A 81 -8.78 -0.27 -2.28
C GLU A 81 -8.49 1.01 -3.06
N ASN A 82 -7.19 1.25 -3.31
CA ASN A 82 -6.75 2.20 -4.30
C ASN A 82 -6.32 1.46 -5.58
N PRO A 83 -7.17 1.40 -6.63
CA PRO A 83 -6.89 0.64 -7.85
C PRO A 83 -5.80 1.27 -8.76
N TYR A 84 -5.27 2.42 -8.38
CA TYR A 84 -4.35 3.21 -9.22
C TYR A 84 -2.91 3.19 -8.70
N SER A 85 -2.51 2.16 -7.98
CA SER A 85 -1.18 2.03 -7.38
C SER A 85 -0.43 0.76 -7.85
N PRO A 86 -0.29 0.51 -9.16
CA PRO A 86 0.49 -0.63 -9.64
C PRO A 86 1.98 -0.46 -9.25
N PRO A 87 2.69 -1.54 -8.94
CA PRO A 87 2.25 -2.94 -8.89
C PRO A 87 1.62 -3.36 -7.55
N TYR A 88 1.43 -2.42 -6.62
CA TYR A 88 0.97 -2.73 -5.27
C TYR A 88 -0.50 -3.09 -5.21
N SER A 89 -1.35 -2.26 -5.79
CA SER A 89 -2.80 -2.46 -5.81
C SER A 89 -3.38 -2.07 -7.16
N MET A 90 -4.19 -2.97 -7.72
CA MET A 90 -4.90 -2.82 -8.99
C MET A 90 -6.23 -3.57 -8.88
N THR A 91 -7.19 -3.16 -9.66
CA THR A 91 -8.45 -3.90 -9.81
C THR A 91 -8.48 -4.59 -11.18
N ASP A 92 -8.83 -5.87 -11.22
CA ASP A 92 -9.06 -6.58 -12.49
C ASP A 92 -10.45 -6.28 -13.07
N GLU A 93 -10.73 -6.83 -14.25
CA GLU A 93 -12.02 -6.66 -14.96
C GLU A 93 -13.23 -7.18 -14.16
N ASN A 94 -12.99 -8.09 -13.20
CA ASN A 94 -14.02 -8.65 -12.32
C ASN A 94 -14.17 -7.85 -11.01
N GLY A 95 -13.39 -6.77 -10.82
CA GLY A 95 -13.40 -5.96 -9.61
C GLY A 95 -12.59 -6.56 -8.47
N SER A 96 -11.77 -7.60 -8.70
CA SER A 96 -10.94 -8.21 -7.67
C SER A 96 -9.64 -7.46 -7.47
N VAL A 97 -9.18 -7.35 -6.22
CA VAL A 97 -7.88 -6.76 -5.88
C VAL A 97 -6.76 -7.62 -6.44
N ARG A 98 -5.85 -6.99 -7.17
CA ARG A 98 -4.66 -7.59 -7.76
C ARG A 98 -3.41 -6.83 -7.29
N GLY A 99 -2.26 -7.36 -7.65
CA GLY A 99 -0.99 -6.80 -7.23
C GLY A 99 -0.54 -7.39 -5.90
N VAL A 100 0.52 -6.83 -5.34
CA VAL A 100 1.09 -7.29 -4.06
C VAL A 100 0.01 -7.38 -2.96
N MET A 101 -0.89 -6.38 -2.90
CA MET A 101 -1.97 -6.36 -1.91
C MET A 101 -2.99 -7.47 -2.14
N GLY A 102 -3.35 -7.74 -3.41
CA GLY A 102 -4.23 -8.84 -3.76
C GLY A 102 -3.66 -10.20 -3.36
N ASP A 103 -2.38 -10.42 -3.58
CA ASP A 103 -1.71 -11.68 -3.19
C ASP A 103 -1.66 -11.83 -1.67
N ILE A 104 -1.35 -10.77 -0.92
CA ILE A 104 -1.39 -10.77 0.55
C ILE A 104 -2.79 -11.10 1.07
N LEU A 105 -3.84 -10.47 0.54
CA LEU A 105 -5.23 -10.75 0.91
C LEU A 105 -5.63 -12.20 0.60
N ASN A 106 -5.20 -12.73 -0.55
CA ASN A 106 -5.43 -14.13 -0.92
C ASN A 106 -4.76 -15.10 0.05
N ILE A 107 -3.53 -14.82 0.49
CA ILE A 107 -2.83 -15.62 1.49
C ILE A 107 -3.58 -15.60 2.83
N ILE A 108 -4.03 -14.42 3.27
CA ILE A 108 -4.82 -14.29 4.50
C ILE A 108 -6.11 -15.12 4.37
N THR A 109 -6.80 -15.04 3.23
CA THR A 109 -7.99 -15.87 2.95
C THR A 109 -7.69 -17.35 3.10
N LEU A 110 -6.61 -17.84 2.48
CA LEU A 110 -6.23 -19.25 2.53
C LEU A 110 -5.92 -19.76 3.95
N GLN A 111 -5.32 -18.91 4.78
CA GLN A 111 -4.91 -19.30 6.13
C GLN A 111 -6.00 -19.10 7.19
N THR A 112 -6.91 -18.16 6.99
CA THR A 112 -7.91 -17.78 8.00
C THR A 112 -9.34 -18.11 7.63
N GLY A 113 -9.63 -18.26 6.33
CA GLY A 113 -11.00 -18.38 5.82
C GLY A 113 -11.75 -17.04 5.72
N LEU A 114 -11.10 -15.92 6.00
CA LEU A 114 -11.68 -14.58 5.78
C LEU A 114 -11.86 -14.31 4.29
N ASN A 115 -12.99 -13.70 3.92
CA ASN A 115 -13.27 -13.26 2.56
C ASN A 115 -13.18 -11.75 2.49
N PHE A 116 -12.57 -11.24 1.42
CA PHE A 116 -12.35 -9.82 1.20
C PHE A 116 -13.20 -9.33 0.03
N SER A 117 -14.10 -8.37 0.31
CA SER A 117 -14.97 -7.72 -0.69
C SER A 117 -14.43 -6.32 -0.96
N PRO A 118 -13.87 -6.06 -2.15
CA PRO A 118 -13.33 -4.74 -2.46
C PRO A 118 -14.44 -3.70 -2.58
N ILE A 119 -14.16 -2.52 -2.05
CA ILE A 119 -14.93 -1.30 -2.25
C ILE A 119 -14.06 -0.36 -3.05
N THR A 120 -14.46 -0.10 -4.28
CA THR A 120 -13.77 0.86 -5.13
C THR A 120 -14.16 2.28 -4.73
N VAL A 121 -13.17 3.09 -4.40
CA VAL A 121 -13.37 4.52 -4.16
C VAL A 121 -13.09 5.32 -5.42
N SER A 122 -13.92 6.32 -5.69
CA SER A 122 -13.63 7.29 -6.74
C SER A 122 -12.33 8.05 -6.44
N HIS A 123 -11.64 8.50 -7.47
CA HIS A 123 -10.29 9.07 -7.53
C HIS A 123 -9.88 10.11 -6.45
N ASN A 124 -10.80 10.64 -5.65
CA ASN A 124 -10.60 11.80 -4.81
C ASN A 124 -10.66 11.53 -3.30
N ILE A 125 -10.66 10.27 -2.88
CA ILE A 125 -10.70 9.98 -1.44
C ILE A 125 -9.27 9.86 -0.95
N HIS A 126 -8.81 10.90 -0.27
CA HIS A 126 -7.71 10.77 0.67
C HIS A 126 -8.13 9.71 1.70
N ALA A 127 -7.54 8.53 1.62
CA ALA A 127 -7.82 7.41 2.50
C ALA A 127 -7.43 7.73 3.96
N GLY A 128 -7.93 8.77 4.51
CA GLY A 128 -7.64 9.24 5.86
C GLY A 128 -8.64 10.25 6.40
N THR A 129 -9.26 11.05 5.54
CA THR A 129 -10.07 12.19 6.02
C THR A 129 -11.57 12.06 5.80
N GLN A 130 -12.03 11.08 5.00
CA GLN A 130 -13.47 10.92 4.69
C GLN A 130 -14.00 9.49 4.87
N LEU A 131 -13.33 8.69 5.66
CA LEU A 131 -13.78 7.33 5.91
C LEU A 131 -14.84 7.35 7.00
N SER A 132 -16.11 7.42 6.59
CA SER A 132 -17.22 7.25 7.52
C SER A 132 -17.06 5.93 8.28
N PRO A 133 -17.19 5.93 9.62
CA PRO A 133 -17.19 4.71 10.40
C PRO A 133 -18.24 3.72 9.85
N GLY A 134 -17.83 2.48 9.61
CA GLY A 134 -18.73 1.41 9.12
C GLY A 134 -18.75 1.17 7.62
N GLY A 135 -18.06 1.97 6.81
CA GLY A 135 -18.00 1.77 5.34
C GLY A 135 -17.00 0.71 4.89
N TRP A 136 -15.97 0.43 5.67
CA TRP A 136 -14.85 -0.47 5.35
C TRP A 136 -14.28 -1.11 6.63
N ASP A 137 -13.54 -2.18 6.49
CA ASP A 137 -12.92 -2.91 7.60
C ASP A 137 -11.39 -2.87 7.53
N ILE A 138 -10.81 -2.89 6.32
CA ILE A 138 -9.36 -2.91 6.10
C ILE A 138 -8.96 -2.04 4.90
N ILE A 139 -7.79 -1.39 5.00
CA ILE A 139 -7.09 -0.73 3.91
C ILE A 139 -5.73 -1.42 3.74
N PRO A 140 -5.52 -2.16 2.65
CA PRO A 140 -4.23 -2.77 2.38
C PRO A 140 -3.25 -1.74 1.81
N GLY A 141 -1.98 -1.82 2.24
CA GLY A 141 -0.91 -1.01 1.67
C GLY A 141 -0.95 0.48 2.03
N ALA A 142 -1.56 0.82 3.14
CA ALA A 142 -1.56 2.18 3.64
C ALA A 142 -0.18 2.60 4.16
N ILE A 143 0.16 3.86 3.95
CA ILE A 143 1.36 4.49 4.51
C ILE A 143 1.00 5.10 5.86
N TYR A 144 1.88 4.92 6.84
CA TYR A 144 1.71 5.50 8.17
C TYR A 144 1.67 7.04 8.11
N SER A 145 0.73 7.64 8.82
CA SER A 145 0.74 9.06 9.17
C SER A 145 0.14 9.27 10.56
N GLU A 146 0.66 10.22 11.31
CA GLU A 146 0.18 10.56 12.67
C GLU A 146 -1.30 10.97 12.67
N ASP A 147 -1.76 11.68 11.65
CA ASP A 147 -3.16 12.11 11.52
C ASP A 147 -4.13 10.92 11.43
N ARG A 148 -3.69 9.79 10.86
CA ARG A 148 -4.50 8.58 10.73
C ARG A 148 -4.56 7.77 12.01
N GLU A 149 -3.50 7.76 12.80
CA GLU A 149 -3.38 6.97 14.02
C GLU A 149 -4.51 7.24 15.04
N ASN A 150 -5.08 8.43 14.99
CA ASN A 150 -6.22 8.79 15.84
C ASN A 150 -7.51 8.00 15.52
N ASN A 151 -7.65 7.51 14.28
CA ASN A 151 -8.88 6.92 13.76
C ASN A 151 -8.77 5.46 13.31
N VAL A 152 -7.54 4.97 13.13
CA VAL A 152 -7.26 3.61 12.61
C VAL A 152 -6.18 2.92 13.43
N LEU A 153 -6.09 1.60 13.31
CA LEU A 153 -5.00 0.80 13.84
C LEU A 153 -4.13 0.33 12.68
N PHE A 154 -2.83 0.49 12.83
CA PHE A 154 -1.86 -0.07 11.89
C PHE A 154 -1.42 -1.46 12.37
N ALA A 155 -1.43 -2.45 11.47
CA ALA A 155 -0.73 -3.71 11.69
C ALA A 155 0.78 -3.50 11.46
N GLU A 156 1.56 -4.55 11.69
CA GLU A 156 2.99 -4.52 11.36
C GLU A 156 3.25 -4.22 9.88
N ALA A 157 4.36 -3.51 9.61
CA ALA A 157 4.75 -3.19 8.24
C ALA A 157 5.26 -4.44 7.53
N PHE A 158 4.65 -4.80 6.40
CA PHE A 158 4.99 -6.02 5.67
C PHE A 158 5.83 -5.78 4.41
N ILE A 159 5.86 -4.55 3.87
CA ILE A 159 6.69 -4.19 2.72
C ILE A 159 7.28 -2.79 2.88
N THR A 160 8.52 -2.63 2.47
CA THR A 160 9.22 -1.35 2.46
C THR A 160 9.68 -1.04 1.05
N THR A 161 9.33 0.13 0.53
CA THR A 161 9.66 0.53 -0.83
C THR A 161 10.23 1.94 -0.87
N PRO A 162 11.23 2.21 -1.71
CA PRO A 162 11.76 3.54 -1.89
C PRO A 162 10.84 4.36 -2.80
N TYR A 163 10.72 5.66 -2.53
CA TYR A 163 10.25 6.59 -3.55
C TYR A 163 11.39 7.01 -4.47
N VAL A 164 11.07 7.19 -5.73
CA VAL A 164 12.03 7.59 -6.76
C VAL A 164 11.48 8.75 -7.59
N PHE A 165 12.34 9.66 -7.98
CA PHE A 165 12.02 10.61 -9.03
C PHE A 165 12.32 10.01 -10.39
N VAL A 166 11.40 10.15 -11.31
CA VAL A 166 11.54 9.68 -12.68
C VAL A 166 11.67 10.89 -13.61
N MET A 167 12.70 10.90 -14.44
CA MET A 167 12.92 11.93 -15.45
C MET A 167 13.41 11.33 -16.77
N GLN A 168 13.40 12.10 -17.83
CA GLN A 168 14.04 11.70 -19.07
C GLN A 168 15.55 11.55 -18.86
N LYS A 169 16.13 10.60 -19.59
CA LYS A 169 17.58 10.41 -19.58
C LYS A 169 18.25 11.60 -20.27
N ALA A 170 19.06 12.34 -19.51
CA ALA A 170 19.96 13.33 -20.05
C ALA A 170 21.42 12.83 -19.90
N PRO A 171 22.28 13.02 -20.92
CA PRO A 171 23.61 12.39 -20.97
C PRO A 171 24.54 12.78 -19.80
N ASP A 172 24.44 14.01 -19.30
CA ASP A 172 25.39 14.58 -18.32
C ASP A 172 24.71 15.34 -17.16
N SER A 173 23.44 15.09 -16.87
CA SER A 173 22.74 15.81 -15.82
C SER A 173 23.07 15.23 -14.43
N GLU A 174 23.53 16.06 -13.52
CA GLU A 174 23.41 15.82 -12.10
C GLU A 174 21.96 15.52 -11.77
N GLN A 175 21.73 14.32 -11.24
CA GLN A 175 20.42 13.76 -10.99
C GLN A 175 19.83 14.30 -9.69
N THR A 176 19.73 15.62 -9.54
CA THR A 176 19.17 16.28 -8.36
C THR A 176 18.05 17.23 -8.80
N LEU A 177 17.02 17.36 -7.96
CA LEU A 177 15.99 18.38 -8.17
C LEU A 177 16.62 19.75 -8.02
N LYS A 178 16.38 20.60 -9.02
CA LYS A 178 16.89 21.99 -9.07
C LYS A 178 15.74 22.98 -8.99
N LYS A 179 16.04 24.18 -8.55
CA LYS A 179 15.11 25.31 -8.55
C LYS A 179 14.41 25.49 -9.91
N GLY A 180 13.11 25.65 -9.87
CA GLY A 180 12.26 25.84 -11.03
C GLY A 180 11.95 24.61 -11.85
N MET A 181 12.44 23.41 -11.44
CA MET A 181 11.96 22.17 -12.04
C MET A 181 10.50 21.93 -11.70
N LYS A 182 9.78 21.33 -12.67
CA LYS A 182 8.38 20.94 -12.52
C LYS A 182 8.32 19.45 -12.24
N VAL A 183 7.66 19.07 -11.13
CA VAL A 183 7.48 17.68 -10.73
C VAL A 183 5.99 17.36 -10.64
N ALA A 184 5.56 16.38 -11.43
CA ALA A 184 4.18 15.88 -11.36
C ALA A 184 4.05 14.88 -10.19
N ILE A 185 3.05 15.07 -9.35
CA ILE A 185 2.77 14.23 -8.19
C ILE A 185 1.27 13.93 -8.10
N PRO A 186 0.86 12.65 -7.89
CA PRO A 186 -0.54 12.33 -7.70
C PRO A 186 -1.14 12.98 -6.45
N TYR A 187 -2.43 13.37 -6.51
CA TYR A 187 -3.14 13.99 -5.38
C TYR A 187 -3.07 13.21 -4.08
N TYR A 188 -3.12 11.89 -4.16
CA TYR A 188 -3.18 10.99 -3.02
C TYR A 188 -1.81 10.63 -2.44
N TYR A 189 -0.72 11.23 -2.96
CA TYR A 189 0.62 10.98 -2.43
C TYR A 189 0.79 11.70 -1.10
N GLU A 190 0.88 10.94 -0.03
CA GLU A 190 0.98 11.43 1.35
C GLU A 190 2.25 12.21 1.62
N LEU A 191 3.32 11.89 0.87
CA LEU A 191 4.59 12.61 0.95
C LEU A 191 4.56 14.03 0.37
N HIS A 192 3.45 14.45 -0.23
CA HIS A 192 3.42 15.73 -0.93
C HIS A 192 3.82 16.90 -0.03
N SER A 193 3.34 16.93 1.20
CA SER A 193 3.69 17.99 2.17
C SER A 193 5.17 17.95 2.54
N GLN A 194 5.70 16.76 2.87
CA GLN A 194 7.11 16.57 3.20
C GLN A 194 8.03 16.93 2.02
N LEU A 195 7.68 16.51 0.81
CA LEU A 195 8.44 16.83 -0.39
C LEU A 195 8.46 18.32 -0.69
N LYS A 196 7.35 19.04 -0.47
CA LYS A 196 7.32 20.49 -0.58
C LYS A 196 8.23 21.19 0.42
N GLU A 197 8.28 20.73 1.65
CA GLU A 197 9.18 21.26 2.68
C GLU A 197 10.65 21.01 2.33
N MET A 198 10.97 19.83 1.81
CA MET A 198 12.34 19.45 1.45
C MET A 198 12.84 20.13 0.16
N TYR A 199 11.94 20.41 -0.77
CA TYR A 199 12.24 21.03 -2.07
C TYR A 199 11.33 22.22 -2.33
N PRO A 200 11.44 23.30 -1.56
CA PRO A 200 10.54 24.45 -1.64
C PRO A 200 10.66 25.23 -2.94
N GLU A 201 11.78 25.07 -3.66
CA GLU A 201 12.05 25.76 -4.92
C GLU A 201 11.56 24.99 -6.17
N VAL A 202 10.98 23.80 -5.97
CA VAL A 202 10.40 22.95 -7.03
C VAL A 202 8.93 23.32 -7.25
N GLU A 203 8.50 23.40 -8.50
CA GLU A 203 7.10 23.59 -8.87
C GLU A 203 6.38 22.22 -8.87
N TRP A 204 5.53 21.97 -7.87
CA TRP A 204 4.77 20.72 -7.73
C TRP A 204 3.45 20.81 -8.48
N ILE A 205 3.26 19.93 -9.49
CA ILE A 205 2.06 19.84 -10.31
C ILE A 205 1.25 18.62 -9.85
N GLN A 206 0.10 18.83 -9.25
CA GLN A 206 -0.80 17.76 -8.87
C GLN A 206 -1.49 17.15 -10.09
N VAL A 207 -1.57 15.84 -10.13
CA VAL A 207 -2.20 15.04 -11.19
C VAL A 207 -3.08 13.93 -10.58
N ASP A 208 -3.99 13.38 -11.39
CA ASP A 208 -4.99 12.42 -10.90
C ASP A 208 -4.38 11.09 -10.42
N ASN A 209 -3.33 10.61 -11.09
CA ASN A 209 -2.72 9.33 -10.80
C ASN A 209 -1.27 9.24 -11.31
N ALA A 210 -0.59 8.15 -10.96
CA ALA A 210 0.81 7.93 -11.38
C ALA A 210 0.95 7.85 -12.90
N SER A 211 -0.01 7.29 -13.63
CA SER A 211 0.00 7.24 -15.10
C SER A 211 -0.02 8.66 -15.68
N ALA A 212 -0.88 9.53 -15.17
CA ALA A 212 -0.92 10.93 -15.56
C ALA A 212 0.41 11.66 -15.27
N ALA A 213 1.07 11.33 -14.13
CA ALA A 213 2.39 11.84 -13.81
C ALA A 213 3.44 11.39 -14.83
N PHE A 214 3.47 10.10 -15.19
CA PHE A 214 4.38 9.58 -16.22
C PHE A 214 4.21 10.26 -17.59
N HIS A 215 2.98 10.57 -17.98
CA HIS A 215 2.70 11.28 -19.24
C HIS A 215 3.19 12.75 -19.24
N LYS A 216 3.47 13.31 -18.07
CA LYS A 216 4.04 14.66 -17.93
C LYS A 216 5.56 14.69 -18.03
N VAL A 217 6.23 13.52 -17.92
CA VAL A 217 7.68 13.43 -18.09
C VAL A 217 8.02 13.56 -19.57
N LYS A 218 8.49 14.73 -19.95
CA LYS A 218 8.90 15.07 -21.33
C LYS A 218 10.41 15.07 -21.47
#